data_e79f269fea8e615e07427ad1c28c4b15
#
_entry.id   e79f269fea8e615e07427ad1c28c4b15
#
_cell.length_a   1.000
_cell.length_b   1.000
_cell.length_c   1.000
_cell.angle_alpha   90.00
_cell.angle_beta   90.00
_cell.angle_gamma   90.00
#
_symmetry.space_group_name_H-M   'P 1'
#
loop_
_entity.id
_entity.type
_entity.pdbx_description
1 polymer ?
#
loop_
_entity_poly.entity_id
_entity_poly.type
_entity_poly.pdbx_seq_one_letter_code
_entity_poly.pdbx_strand_id
1 'polypeptide(L)'
;VGAMMLPVALALIKNSGVKTGRSTNLSSALLFSIAYGCAIGSIGTPSGGGRNVIMIGYLSEFGMGTISYLDWMKFTYPMLMIQIPIVATMVWFTFTPSQKIMDSSVRKLKVKVAKTGSMTADQYMAVGIFIAVFFGWIFLSPFIGLGIVALSGVFLYVSFRLVDWQDINNNTNWGVILLFGAAISLGIQMKETGAAYWLADQILRSLEYIFNDIAIVRWFVSVVVTGLLTNLLSNAATVAVLGPIILDMGGKIVETQTDIVAAFVI
;
A
#
# COMPACT_ATOMS: atom_id res chain seq x y z
N VAL A 1 -4.95 5.70 6.30
CA VAL A 1 -4.22 5.75 7.61
C VAL A 1 -3.48 7.08 7.74
N GLY A 2 -2.64 7.50 6.77
CA GLY A 2 -1.88 8.76 6.86
C GLY A 2 -2.77 9.99 7.15
N ALA A 3 -3.86 10.14 6.41
CA ALA A 3 -4.81 11.23 6.62
C ALA A 3 -5.46 11.24 8.02
N MET A 4 -5.63 10.06 8.63
CA MET A 4 -6.17 9.94 9.99
C MET A 4 -5.13 10.24 11.06
N MET A 5 -3.85 9.91 10.82
CA MET A 5 -2.76 10.14 11.77
C MET A 5 -2.21 11.56 11.71
N LEU A 6 -2.33 12.24 10.56
CA LEU A 6 -1.82 13.60 10.38
C LEU A 6 -2.41 14.61 11.37
N PRO A 7 -3.74 14.67 11.62
CA PRO A 7 -4.30 15.58 12.61
C PRO A 7 -3.78 15.33 14.03
N VAL A 8 -3.50 14.07 14.39
CA VAL A 8 -2.93 13.71 15.69
C VAL A 8 -1.50 14.25 15.81
N ALA A 9 -0.67 14.06 14.78
CA ALA A 9 0.69 14.60 14.76
C ALA A 9 0.70 16.14 14.83
N LEU A 10 -0.16 16.79 14.05
CA LEU A 10 -0.28 18.25 14.07
C LEU A 10 -0.74 18.77 15.44
N ALA A 11 -1.66 18.06 16.10
CA ALA A 11 -2.08 18.41 17.46
C ALA A 11 -0.93 18.26 18.47
N LEU A 12 -0.11 17.21 18.35
CA LEU A 12 1.08 17.02 19.18
C LEU A 12 2.11 18.13 18.94
N ILE A 13 2.41 18.46 17.68
CA ILE A 13 3.32 19.54 17.31
C ILE A 13 2.83 20.88 17.86
N LYS A 14 1.55 21.21 17.64
CA LYS A 14 0.96 22.46 18.13
C LYS A 14 1.03 22.58 19.67
N ASN A 15 0.80 21.48 20.38
CA ASN A 15 0.81 21.47 21.84
C ASN A 15 2.22 21.38 22.44
N SER A 16 3.26 21.08 21.66
CA SER A 16 4.65 20.99 22.13
C SER A 16 5.32 22.36 22.33
N GLY A 17 4.63 23.46 22.03
CA GLY A 17 5.18 24.82 22.15
C GLY A 17 6.15 25.20 21.04
N VAL A 18 6.32 24.38 20.05
CA VAL A 18 7.10 24.67 18.84
C VAL A 18 6.37 25.71 18.02
N LYS A 19 7.02 26.83 17.69
CA LYS A 19 6.44 27.89 16.85
C LYS A 19 6.06 27.32 15.50
N THR A 20 4.78 27.40 15.15
CA THR A 20 4.23 27.01 13.86
C THR A 20 4.94 27.81 12.77
N GLY A 21 5.57 27.15 11.81
CA GLY A 21 6.28 27.81 10.69
C GLY A 21 7.79 27.55 10.65
N ARG A 22 8.40 26.98 11.67
CA ARG A 22 9.79 26.50 11.63
C ARG A 22 9.79 24.97 11.62
N SER A 23 10.41 24.36 10.61
CA SER A 23 10.69 22.93 10.62
C SER A 23 11.62 22.63 11.81
N THR A 24 11.11 21.94 12.80
CA THR A 24 11.91 21.44 13.92
C THR A 24 12.10 19.95 13.74
N ASN A 25 13.18 19.42 14.28
CA ASN A 25 13.45 17.97 14.26
C ASN A 25 12.25 17.16 14.76
N LEU A 26 11.51 17.66 15.74
CA LEU A 26 10.30 17.00 16.26
C LEU A 26 9.19 16.93 15.20
N SER A 27 8.91 18.05 14.52
CA SER A 27 7.89 18.09 13.47
C SER A 27 8.26 17.17 12.31
N SER A 28 9.52 17.23 11.90
CA SER A 28 10.04 16.36 10.83
C SER A 28 9.99 14.89 11.25
N ALA A 29 10.45 14.53 12.45
CA ALA A 29 10.39 13.17 12.97
C ALA A 29 8.96 12.61 12.95
N LEU A 30 7.97 13.36 13.44
CA LEU A 30 6.57 12.92 13.48
C LEU A 30 5.98 12.76 12.07
N LEU A 31 6.20 13.74 11.20
CA LEU A 31 5.63 13.71 9.84
C LEU A 31 6.28 12.61 8.99
N PHE A 32 7.60 12.46 9.04
CA PHE A 32 8.28 11.39 8.31
C PHE A 32 7.97 10.00 8.90
N SER A 33 7.81 9.87 10.22
CA SER A 33 7.35 8.61 10.82
C SER A 33 5.98 8.18 10.30
N ILE A 34 5.05 9.12 10.13
CA ILE A 34 3.74 8.82 9.54
C ILE A 34 3.87 8.48 8.06
N ALA A 35 4.61 9.27 7.29
CA ALA A 35 4.77 9.05 5.85
C ALA A 35 5.39 7.68 5.56
N TYR A 36 6.52 7.38 6.16
CA TYR A 36 7.20 6.09 5.98
C TYR A 36 6.43 4.93 6.61
N GLY A 37 5.84 5.13 7.79
CA GLY A 37 5.01 4.12 8.44
C GLY A 37 3.80 3.73 7.60
N CYS A 38 3.15 4.70 6.93
CA CYS A 38 2.05 4.43 6.00
C CYS A 38 2.55 3.76 4.72
N ALA A 39 3.69 4.19 4.17
CA ALA A 39 4.27 3.60 2.97
C ALA A 39 4.62 2.12 3.18
N ILE A 40 5.33 1.81 4.27
CA ILE A 40 5.72 0.45 4.62
C ILE A 40 4.49 -0.38 5.00
N GLY A 41 3.64 0.13 5.88
CA GLY A 41 2.44 -0.58 6.33
C GLY A 41 1.46 -0.91 5.21
N SER A 42 1.45 -0.13 4.12
CA SER A 42 0.60 -0.38 2.96
C SER A 42 0.96 -1.65 2.20
N ILE A 43 2.17 -2.16 2.34
CA ILE A 43 2.61 -3.41 1.71
C ILE A 43 1.99 -4.62 2.41
N GLY A 44 1.74 -4.52 3.71
CA GLY A 44 1.37 -5.64 4.58
C GLY A 44 0.04 -6.32 4.26
N THR A 45 -0.87 -5.65 3.57
CA THR A 45 -2.18 -6.20 3.24
C THR A 45 -2.59 -5.90 1.81
N PRO A 46 -3.37 -6.76 1.14
CA PRO A 46 -3.93 -6.46 -0.18
C PRO A 46 -4.66 -5.12 -0.24
N SER A 47 -5.45 -4.80 0.78
CA SER A 47 -6.20 -3.55 0.91
C SER A 47 -5.34 -2.34 1.29
N GLY A 48 -4.07 -2.53 1.61
CA GLY A 48 -3.16 -1.46 2.04
C GLY A 48 -2.80 -0.45 0.94
N GLY A 49 -2.91 -0.85 -0.33
CA GLY A 49 -2.64 0.04 -1.46
C GLY A 49 -3.15 -0.49 -2.78
N GLY A 50 -3.54 0.42 -3.68
CA GLY A 50 -4.05 0.05 -5.00
C GLY A 50 -3.06 -0.76 -5.85
N ARG A 51 -1.77 -0.53 -5.69
CA ARG A 51 -0.71 -1.30 -6.34
C ARG A 51 -0.80 -2.81 -6.02
N ASN A 52 -1.12 -3.15 -4.77
CA ASN A 52 -1.24 -4.55 -4.35
C ASN A 52 -2.41 -5.24 -5.06
N VAL A 53 -3.54 -4.54 -5.18
CA VAL A 53 -4.73 -5.05 -5.88
C VAL A 53 -4.47 -5.22 -7.38
N ILE A 54 -3.77 -4.27 -8.02
CA ILE A 54 -3.37 -4.37 -9.42
C ILE A 54 -2.48 -5.61 -9.63
N MET A 55 -1.48 -5.80 -8.78
CA MET A 55 -0.56 -6.94 -8.89
C MET A 55 -1.29 -8.27 -8.69
N ILE A 56 -2.19 -8.36 -7.70
CA ILE A 56 -3.03 -9.56 -7.49
C ILE A 56 -3.88 -9.86 -8.73
N GLY A 57 -4.45 -8.81 -9.34
CA GLY A 57 -5.17 -8.94 -10.60
C GLY A 57 -4.29 -9.51 -11.72
N TYR A 58 -3.11 -8.96 -11.92
CA TYR A 58 -2.18 -9.46 -12.92
C TYR A 58 -1.73 -10.90 -12.67
N LEU A 59 -1.41 -11.27 -11.42
CA LEU A 59 -1.04 -12.65 -11.09
C LEU A 59 -2.14 -13.65 -11.50
N SER A 60 -3.40 -13.29 -11.23
CA SER A 60 -4.55 -14.10 -11.66
C SER A 60 -4.66 -14.18 -13.18
N GLU A 61 -4.56 -13.05 -13.88
CA GLU A 61 -4.68 -12.98 -15.35
C GLU A 61 -3.52 -13.67 -16.07
N PHE A 62 -2.32 -13.63 -15.51
CA PHE A 62 -1.16 -14.31 -16.05
C PHE A 62 -1.12 -15.83 -15.73
N GLY A 63 -2.14 -16.34 -15.02
CA GLY A 63 -2.27 -17.77 -14.73
C GLY A 63 -1.35 -18.25 -13.61
N MET A 64 -0.78 -17.33 -12.82
CA MET A 64 0.08 -17.66 -11.69
C MET A 64 -0.72 -18.01 -10.42
N GLY A 65 -2.05 -18.12 -10.53
CA GLY A 65 -2.96 -18.46 -9.45
C GLY A 65 -3.54 -17.24 -8.73
N THR A 66 -4.44 -17.53 -7.79
CA THR A 66 -5.06 -16.50 -6.95
C THR A 66 -4.36 -16.48 -5.59
N ILE A 67 -3.95 -15.29 -5.16
CA ILE A 67 -3.34 -15.10 -3.85
C ILE A 67 -4.42 -14.67 -2.87
N SER A 68 -4.59 -15.46 -1.79
CA SER A 68 -5.53 -15.10 -0.73
C SER A 68 -5.01 -13.93 0.11
N TYR A 69 -5.91 -13.27 0.85
CA TYR A 69 -5.55 -12.19 1.76
C TYR A 69 -4.48 -12.60 2.77
N LEU A 70 -4.61 -13.81 3.32
CA LEU A 70 -3.65 -14.35 4.30
C LEU A 70 -2.32 -14.76 3.67
N ASP A 71 -2.33 -15.29 2.46
CA ASP A 71 -1.09 -15.65 1.78
C ASP A 71 -0.27 -14.42 1.43
N TRP A 72 -0.92 -13.34 0.96
CA TRP A 72 -0.25 -12.06 0.81
C TRP A 72 0.43 -11.62 2.11
N MET A 73 -0.28 -11.65 3.22
CA MET A 73 0.28 -11.29 4.52
C MET A 73 1.47 -12.17 4.92
N LYS A 74 1.39 -13.49 4.72
CA LYS A 74 2.51 -14.40 5.03
C LYS A 74 3.80 -14.03 4.29
N PHE A 75 3.69 -13.61 3.02
CA PHE A 75 4.86 -13.23 2.22
C PHE A 75 5.40 -11.84 2.60
N THR A 76 4.52 -10.90 2.91
CA THR A 76 4.93 -9.50 3.14
C THR A 76 5.35 -9.19 4.57
N TYR A 77 4.80 -9.89 5.58
CA TYR A 77 5.09 -9.62 6.98
C TYR A 77 6.57 -9.82 7.37
N PRO A 78 7.30 -10.85 6.91
CA PRO A 78 8.73 -10.96 7.19
C PRO A 78 9.52 -9.73 6.73
N MET A 79 9.19 -9.20 5.54
CA MET A 79 9.79 -7.97 5.02
C MET A 79 9.44 -6.75 5.88
N LEU A 80 8.20 -6.63 6.32
CA LEU A 80 7.78 -5.55 7.23
C LEU A 80 8.54 -5.58 8.56
N MET A 81 8.73 -6.76 9.14
CA MET A 81 9.48 -6.93 10.39
C MET A 81 10.92 -6.45 10.29
N ILE A 82 11.51 -6.48 9.10
CA ILE A 82 12.85 -5.96 8.83
C ILE A 82 12.80 -4.45 8.53
N GLN A 83 11.86 -4.01 7.71
CA GLN A 83 11.78 -2.62 7.26
C GLN A 83 11.41 -1.65 8.39
N ILE A 84 10.49 -2.02 9.27
CA ILE A 84 10.02 -1.16 10.37
C ILE A 84 11.17 -0.73 11.28
N PRO A 85 12.00 -1.62 11.84
CA PRO A 85 13.16 -1.23 12.65
C PRO A 85 14.17 -0.36 11.89
N ILE A 86 14.46 -0.69 10.63
CA ILE A 86 15.41 0.06 9.80
C ILE A 86 14.93 1.51 9.66
N VAL A 87 13.69 1.70 9.22
CA VAL A 87 13.14 3.04 8.99
C VAL A 87 12.95 3.81 10.30
N ALA A 88 12.50 3.15 11.37
CA ALA A 88 12.41 3.77 12.69
C ALA A 88 13.77 4.28 13.15
N THR A 89 14.82 3.49 12.96
CA THR A 89 16.20 3.84 13.29
C THR A 89 16.69 5.00 12.42
N MET A 90 16.46 4.96 11.12
CA MET A 90 16.83 6.06 10.20
C MET A 90 16.15 7.37 10.58
N VAL A 91 14.85 7.36 10.84
CA VAL A 91 14.11 8.57 11.23
C VAL A 91 14.62 9.08 12.57
N TRP A 92 14.89 8.20 13.53
CA TRP A 92 15.43 8.56 14.84
C TRP A 92 16.80 9.25 14.72
N PHE A 93 17.73 8.69 13.98
CA PHE A 93 19.06 9.27 13.82
C PHE A 93 19.07 10.55 12.99
N THR A 94 18.22 10.63 11.97
CA THR A 94 18.16 11.81 11.08
C THR A 94 17.49 13.00 11.76
N PHE A 95 16.41 12.74 12.51
CA PHE A 95 15.58 13.78 13.10
C PHE A 95 15.53 13.68 14.63
N THR A 96 16.71 13.54 15.28
CA THR A 96 16.76 13.46 16.74
C THR A 96 16.05 14.67 17.36
N PRO A 97 14.92 14.48 18.08
CA PRO A 97 14.16 15.60 18.62
C PRO A 97 14.91 16.24 19.79
N SER A 98 15.00 17.56 19.80
CA SER A 98 15.62 18.33 20.85
C SER A 98 14.84 18.23 22.18
N GLN A 99 13.54 17.98 22.09
CA GLN A 99 12.66 17.80 23.25
C GLN A 99 12.48 16.31 23.53
N LYS A 100 13.07 15.84 24.62
CA LYS A 100 12.99 14.44 25.05
C LYS A 100 11.67 14.07 25.73
N ILE A 101 10.90 15.05 26.22
CA ILE A 101 9.69 14.84 27.04
C ILE A 101 8.52 15.58 26.40
N MET A 102 7.51 14.83 25.96
CA MET A 102 6.26 15.35 25.37
C MET A 102 5.06 15.23 26.33
N ASP A 103 5.29 15.03 27.61
CA ASP A 103 4.24 14.74 28.60
C ASP A 103 3.14 15.80 28.66
N SER A 104 3.52 17.09 28.54
CA SER A 104 2.55 18.19 28.52
C SER A 104 1.62 18.12 27.29
N SER A 105 2.17 17.78 26.13
CA SER A 105 1.43 17.67 24.86
C SER A 105 0.51 16.47 24.86
N VAL A 106 1.01 15.32 25.33
CA VAL A 106 0.22 14.10 25.48
C VAL A 106 -0.90 14.30 26.51
N ARG A 107 -0.62 14.97 27.64
CA ARG A 107 -1.63 15.28 28.66
C ARG A 107 -2.74 16.18 28.11
N LYS A 108 -2.39 17.24 27.35
CA LYS A 108 -3.38 18.12 26.70
C LYS A 108 -4.24 17.34 25.70
N LEU A 109 -3.62 16.44 24.93
CA LEU A 109 -4.35 15.60 23.99
C LEU A 109 -5.29 14.64 24.72
N LYS A 110 -4.83 13.96 25.80
CA LYS A 110 -5.69 13.10 26.64
C LYS A 110 -6.88 13.85 27.20
N VAL A 111 -6.68 15.07 27.71
CA VAL A 111 -7.78 15.92 28.20
C VAL A 111 -8.76 16.27 27.09
N LYS A 112 -8.27 16.55 25.89
CA LYS A 112 -9.14 16.83 24.74
C LYS A 112 -9.97 15.60 24.33
N VAL A 113 -9.35 14.42 24.29
CA VAL A 113 -10.03 13.15 24.01
C VAL A 113 -11.06 12.83 25.10
N ALA A 114 -10.69 13.01 26.39
CA ALA A 114 -11.62 12.80 27.50
C ALA A 114 -12.87 13.70 27.44
N LYS A 115 -12.76 14.90 26.87
CA LYS A 115 -13.88 15.83 26.67
C LYS A 115 -14.81 15.42 25.53
N THR A 116 -14.37 14.52 24.64
CA THR A 116 -15.21 14.04 23.50
C THR A 116 -16.32 13.09 23.97
N GLY A 117 -16.19 12.53 25.19
CA GLY A 117 -17.18 11.61 25.76
C GLY A 117 -17.08 10.17 25.25
N SER A 118 -18.12 9.39 25.54
CA SER A 118 -18.23 8.00 25.06
C SER A 118 -18.61 7.96 23.59
N MET A 119 -18.27 6.87 22.93
CA MET A 119 -18.66 6.64 21.53
C MET A 119 -20.18 6.58 21.40
N THR A 120 -20.71 7.12 20.30
CA THR A 120 -22.12 7.04 19.94
C THR A 120 -22.46 5.65 19.38
N ALA A 121 -23.76 5.31 19.34
CA ALA A 121 -24.22 4.05 18.74
C ALA A 121 -23.77 3.90 17.27
N ASP A 122 -23.83 5.00 16.50
CA ASP A 122 -23.41 5.02 15.09
C ASP A 122 -21.91 4.72 14.95
N GLN A 123 -21.09 5.24 15.87
CA GLN A 123 -19.65 4.95 15.88
C GLN A 123 -19.35 3.48 16.21
N TYR A 124 -20.11 2.88 17.15
CA TYR A 124 -19.97 1.43 17.42
C TYR A 124 -20.41 0.60 16.21
N MET A 125 -21.48 1.00 15.53
CA MET A 125 -21.94 0.33 14.32
C MET A 125 -20.91 0.45 13.19
N ALA A 126 -20.33 1.63 13.00
CA ALA A 126 -19.25 1.84 12.02
C ALA A 126 -18.05 0.94 12.28
N VAL A 127 -17.60 0.83 13.52
CA VAL A 127 -16.52 -0.08 13.91
C VAL A 127 -16.91 -1.54 13.68
N GLY A 128 -18.16 -1.91 14.01
CA GLY A 128 -18.69 -3.27 13.77
C GLY A 128 -18.66 -3.66 12.30
N ILE A 129 -19.12 -2.78 11.40
CA ILE A 129 -19.05 -2.99 9.94
C ILE A 129 -17.61 -3.10 9.47
N PHE A 130 -16.72 -2.23 9.94
CA PHE A 130 -15.30 -2.29 9.59
C PHE A 130 -14.67 -3.65 9.97
N ILE A 131 -14.94 -4.14 11.17
CA ILE A 131 -14.48 -5.43 11.64
C ILE A 131 -15.08 -6.56 10.77
N ALA A 132 -16.37 -6.50 10.45
CA ALA A 132 -17.03 -7.48 9.60
C ALA A 132 -16.41 -7.54 8.19
N VAL A 133 -16.14 -6.39 7.57
CA VAL A 133 -15.45 -6.30 6.28
C VAL A 133 -14.03 -6.87 6.37
N PHE A 134 -13.30 -6.57 7.44
CA PHE A 134 -11.95 -7.09 7.64
C PHE A 134 -11.94 -8.63 7.72
N PHE A 135 -12.83 -9.20 8.51
CA PHE A 135 -13.00 -10.66 8.54
C PHE A 135 -13.54 -11.22 7.22
N GLY A 136 -14.40 -10.47 6.53
CA GLY A 136 -14.85 -10.81 5.19
C GLY A 136 -13.69 -10.95 4.19
N TRP A 137 -12.71 -10.06 4.25
CA TRP A 137 -11.50 -10.18 3.40
C TRP A 137 -10.69 -11.43 3.72
N ILE A 138 -10.63 -11.84 4.98
CA ILE A 138 -9.88 -13.03 5.38
C ILE A 138 -10.61 -14.32 4.94
N PHE A 139 -11.92 -14.41 5.20
CA PHE A 139 -12.67 -15.65 5.08
C PHE A 139 -13.50 -15.76 3.79
N LEU A 140 -14.05 -14.65 3.28
CA LEU A 140 -14.93 -14.64 2.12
C LEU A 140 -14.22 -14.30 0.82
N SER A 141 -13.13 -13.53 0.87
CA SER A 141 -12.46 -13.10 -0.37
C SER A 141 -12.00 -14.24 -1.28
N PRO A 142 -11.62 -15.44 -0.79
CA PRO A 142 -11.27 -16.54 -1.67
C PRO A 142 -12.45 -17.05 -2.52
N PHE A 143 -13.70 -16.82 -2.07
CA PHE A 143 -14.91 -17.30 -2.73
C PHE A 143 -15.56 -16.24 -3.61
N ILE A 144 -15.60 -14.97 -3.16
CA ILE A 144 -16.36 -13.90 -3.82
C ILE A 144 -15.46 -12.75 -4.30
N GLY A 145 -14.17 -12.79 -4.00
CA GLY A 145 -13.20 -11.77 -4.37
C GLY A 145 -13.15 -10.58 -3.41
N LEU A 146 -12.00 -9.91 -3.40
CA LEU A 146 -11.72 -8.76 -2.51
C LEU A 146 -12.66 -7.57 -2.76
N GLY A 147 -12.98 -7.32 -4.04
CA GLY A 147 -13.80 -6.18 -4.45
C GLY A 147 -15.24 -6.28 -3.96
N ILE A 148 -15.85 -7.46 -4.04
CA ILE A 148 -17.25 -7.67 -3.60
C ILE A 148 -17.36 -7.45 -2.09
N VAL A 149 -16.39 -7.96 -1.31
CA VAL A 149 -16.36 -7.74 0.14
C VAL A 149 -16.23 -6.23 0.46
N ALA A 150 -15.37 -5.50 -0.25
CA ALA A 150 -15.22 -4.06 -0.06
C ALA A 150 -16.51 -3.29 -0.40
N LEU A 151 -17.13 -3.61 -1.53
CA LEU A 151 -18.38 -2.97 -1.95
C LEU A 151 -19.56 -3.29 -1.01
N SER A 152 -19.62 -4.50 -0.45
CA SER A 152 -20.62 -4.83 0.57
C SER A 152 -20.44 -3.98 1.83
N GLY A 153 -19.21 -3.67 2.22
CA GLY A 153 -18.92 -2.73 3.30
C GLY A 153 -19.46 -1.33 3.00
N VAL A 154 -19.18 -0.79 1.82
CA VAL A 154 -19.72 0.52 1.40
C VAL A 154 -21.25 0.51 1.40
N PHE A 155 -21.84 -0.54 0.87
CA PHE A 155 -23.31 -0.71 0.87
C PHE A 155 -23.88 -0.69 2.30
N LEU A 156 -23.26 -1.37 3.25
CA LEU A 156 -23.70 -1.37 4.65
C LEU A 156 -23.58 0.03 5.27
N TYR A 157 -22.46 0.75 5.05
CA TYR A 157 -22.31 2.11 5.56
C TYR A 157 -23.40 3.05 5.07
N VAL A 158 -23.77 2.97 3.80
CA VAL A 158 -24.85 3.77 3.21
C VAL A 158 -26.22 3.32 3.72
N SER A 159 -26.47 2.00 3.78
CA SER A 159 -27.75 1.45 4.22
C SER A 159 -28.10 1.80 5.66
N PHE A 160 -27.09 1.81 6.54
CA PHE A 160 -27.24 2.24 7.93
C PHE A 160 -27.15 3.76 8.12
N ARG A 161 -27.08 4.53 7.03
CA ARG A 161 -26.99 6.00 7.04
C ARG A 161 -25.81 6.54 7.85
N LEU A 162 -24.72 5.78 7.93
CA LEU A 162 -23.49 6.22 8.60
C LEU A 162 -22.70 7.18 7.73
N VAL A 163 -22.86 7.08 6.41
CA VAL A 163 -22.25 7.94 5.40
C VAL A 163 -23.27 8.19 4.30
N ASP A 164 -23.40 9.42 3.85
CA ASP A 164 -24.23 9.78 2.73
C ASP A 164 -23.50 9.56 1.40
N TRP A 165 -24.26 9.28 0.32
CA TRP A 165 -23.72 9.13 -1.01
C TRP A 165 -22.92 10.36 -1.45
N GLN A 166 -23.36 11.54 -1.07
CA GLN A 166 -22.69 12.79 -1.41
C GLN A 166 -21.30 12.89 -0.76
N ASP A 167 -21.17 12.42 0.47
CA ASP A 167 -19.88 12.35 1.18
C ASP A 167 -18.93 11.37 0.50
N ILE A 168 -19.42 10.21 0.09
CA ILE A 168 -18.64 9.24 -0.67
C ILE A 168 -18.18 9.87 -1.98
N ASN A 169 -19.10 10.45 -2.75
CA ASN A 169 -18.80 11.02 -4.05
C ASN A 169 -17.77 12.17 -3.97
N ASN A 170 -17.92 13.06 -2.99
CA ASN A 170 -17.05 14.21 -2.81
C ASN A 170 -15.66 13.86 -2.29
N ASN A 171 -15.54 12.78 -1.50
CA ASN A 171 -14.28 12.36 -0.88
C ASN A 171 -13.60 11.22 -1.63
N THR A 172 -14.21 10.68 -2.68
CA THR A 172 -13.62 9.64 -3.51
C THR A 172 -12.85 10.26 -4.68
N ASN A 173 -11.60 9.85 -4.83
CA ASN A 173 -10.82 10.27 -6.00
C ASN A 173 -11.15 9.35 -7.19
N TRP A 174 -12.22 9.70 -7.92
CA TRP A 174 -12.70 8.96 -9.09
C TRP A 174 -11.62 8.81 -10.16
N GLY A 175 -10.73 9.81 -10.30
CA GLY A 175 -9.61 9.74 -11.24
C GLY A 175 -8.67 8.59 -10.94
N VAL A 176 -8.42 8.29 -9.67
CA VAL A 176 -7.60 7.14 -9.24
C VAL A 176 -8.29 5.82 -9.56
N ILE A 177 -9.61 5.72 -9.36
CA ILE A 177 -10.37 4.51 -9.69
C ILE A 177 -10.31 4.23 -11.21
N LEU A 178 -10.54 5.26 -12.03
CA LEU A 178 -10.44 5.16 -13.49
C LEU A 178 -9.02 4.82 -13.94
N LEU A 179 -8.01 5.43 -13.31
CA LEU A 179 -6.60 5.11 -13.59
C LEU A 179 -6.30 3.63 -13.33
N PHE A 180 -6.77 3.08 -12.22
CA PHE A 180 -6.56 1.66 -11.90
C PHE A 180 -7.27 0.74 -12.89
N GLY A 181 -8.51 1.05 -13.26
CA GLY A 181 -9.24 0.30 -14.28
C GLY A 181 -8.53 0.31 -15.63
N ALA A 182 -8.09 1.50 -16.07
CA ALA A 182 -7.35 1.64 -17.32
C ALA A 182 -6.00 0.90 -17.28
N ALA A 183 -5.29 0.95 -16.14
CA ALA A 183 -4.02 0.27 -15.96
C ALA A 183 -4.16 -1.26 -16.07
N ILE A 184 -5.16 -1.83 -15.40
CA ILE A 184 -5.44 -3.27 -15.48
C ILE A 184 -5.80 -3.66 -16.91
N SER A 185 -6.68 -2.88 -17.56
CA SER A 185 -7.05 -3.12 -18.96
C SER A 185 -5.85 -3.07 -19.91
N LEU A 186 -4.94 -2.09 -19.74
CA LEU A 186 -3.71 -1.99 -20.50
C LEU A 186 -2.83 -3.23 -20.30
N GLY A 187 -2.66 -3.67 -19.05
CA GLY A 187 -1.86 -4.86 -18.75
C GLY A 187 -2.40 -6.13 -19.40
N ILE A 188 -3.72 -6.32 -19.40
CA ILE A 188 -4.38 -7.43 -20.09
C ILE A 188 -4.13 -7.34 -21.61
N GLN A 189 -4.31 -6.16 -22.20
CA GLN A 189 -4.06 -5.96 -23.63
C GLN A 189 -2.59 -6.18 -24.01
N MET A 190 -1.64 -5.76 -23.17
CA MET A 190 -0.22 -6.03 -23.39
C MET A 190 0.09 -7.54 -23.39
N LYS A 191 -0.59 -8.32 -22.53
CA LYS A 191 -0.49 -9.78 -22.52
C LYS A 191 -1.10 -10.39 -23.79
N GLU A 192 -2.34 -10.04 -24.12
CA GLU A 192 -3.06 -10.59 -25.27
C GLU A 192 -2.40 -10.29 -26.62
N THR A 193 -1.85 -9.08 -26.77
CA THR A 193 -1.15 -8.66 -28.00
C THR A 193 0.28 -9.19 -28.07
N GLY A 194 0.82 -9.78 -27.00
CA GLY A 194 2.22 -10.20 -26.93
C GLY A 194 3.19 -9.04 -26.71
N ALA A 195 2.71 -7.80 -26.50
CA ALA A 195 3.57 -6.65 -26.28
C ALA A 195 4.40 -6.77 -24.99
N ALA A 196 3.81 -7.33 -23.92
CA ALA A 196 4.52 -7.61 -22.68
C ALA A 196 5.70 -8.57 -22.92
N TYR A 197 5.44 -9.66 -23.65
CA TYR A 197 6.45 -10.64 -24.04
C TYR A 197 7.58 -10.00 -24.87
N TRP A 198 7.23 -9.21 -25.87
CA TRP A 198 8.21 -8.56 -26.73
C TRP A 198 9.11 -7.60 -25.92
N LEU A 199 8.53 -6.78 -25.07
CA LEU A 199 9.28 -5.87 -24.19
C LEU A 199 10.18 -6.65 -23.22
N ALA A 200 9.66 -7.70 -22.60
CA ALA A 200 10.42 -8.57 -21.71
C ALA A 200 11.62 -9.20 -22.42
N ASP A 201 11.43 -9.72 -23.63
CA ASP A 201 12.48 -10.32 -24.46
C ASP A 201 13.55 -9.30 -24.84
N GLN A 202 13.16 -8.07 -25.24
CA GLN A 202 14.12 -7.01 -25.54
C GLN A 202 14.96 -6.60 -24.32
N ILE A 203 14.33 -6.48 -23.16
CA ILE A 203 15.03 -6.15 -21.90
C ILE A 203 16.01 -7.28 -21.54
N LEU A 204 15.55 -8.54 -21.58
CA LEU A 204 16.39 -9.69 -21.27
C LEU A 204 17.61 -9.75 -22.17
N ARG A 205 17.43 -9.69 -23.49
CA ARG A 205 18.54 -9.73 -24.47
C ARG A 205 19.53 -8.58 -24.30
N SER A 206 19.03 -7.39 -24.02
CA SER A 206 19.89 -6.21 -23.85
C SER A 206 20.76 -6.30 -22.59
N LEU A 207 20.26 -6.92 -21.53
CA LEU A 207 20.95 -7.06 -20.27
C LEU A 207 21.73 -8.36 -20.12
N GLU A 208 21.39 -9.41 -20.89
CA GLU A 208 22.13 -10.68 -20.92
C GLU A 208 23.58 -10.48 -21.33
N TYR A 209 23.87 -9.49 -22.18
CA TYR A 209 25.22 -9.09 -22.54
C TYR A 209 26.06 -8.56 -21.36
N ILE A 210 25.38 -7.98 -20.35
CA ILE A 210 26.01 -7.42 -19.15
C ILE A 210 26.07 -8.47 -18.03
N PHE A 211 25.01 -9.24 -17.90
CA PHE A 211 24.83 -10.25 -16.84
C PHE A 211 24.72 -11.62 -17.51
N ASN A 212 25.68 -12.50 -17.31
CA ASN A 212 25.70 -13.85 -17.90
C ASN A 212 24.61 -14.79 -17.36
N ASP A 213 23.73 -14.32 -16.47
CA ASP A 213 22.68 -15.09 -15.82
C ASP A 213 21.31 -14.37 -15.91
N ILE A 214 20.35 -15.03 -16.54
CA ILE A 214 18.99 -14.55 -16.72
C ILE A 214 18.28 -14.28 -15.35
N ALA A 215 18.57 -15.08 -14.32
CA ALA A 215 18.00 -14.87 -13.01
C ALA A 215 18.48 -13.54 -12.40
N ILE A 216 19.75 -13.20 -12.56
CA ILE A 216 20.33 -11.92 -12.11
C ILE A 216 19.67 -10.76 -12.87
N VAL A 217 19.48 -10.89 -14.19
CA VAL A 217 18.80 -9.84 -14.99
C VAL A 217 17.39 -9.58 -14.47
N ARG A 218 16.62 -10.61 -14.19
CA ARG A 218 15.28 -10.48 -13.64
C ARG A 218 15.28 -9.77 -12.30
N TRP A 219 16.12 -10.20 -11.39
CA TRP A 219 16.28 -9.54 -10.10
C TRP A 219 16.64 -8.07 -10.26
N PHE A 220 17.59 -7.76 -11.14
CA PHE A 220 18.02 -6.40 -11.41
C PHE A 220 16.85 -5.54 -11.93
N VAL A 221 16.11 -6.02 -12.91
CA VAL A 221 14.95 -5.29 -13.46
C VAL A 221 13.85 -5.15 -12.41
N SER A 222 13.49 -6.22 -11.73
CA SER A 222 12.40 -6.20 -10.75
C SER A 222 12.70 -5.27 -9.58
N VAL A 223 13.92 -5.25 -9.07
CA VAL A 223 14.26 -4.48 -7.87
C VAL A 223 14.80 -3.10 -8.22
N VAL A 224 15.81 -3.03 -9.08
CA VAL A 224 16.54 -1.77 -9.32
C VAL A 224 15.75 -0.87 -10.27
N VAL A 225 15.31 -1.40 -11.41
CA VAL A 225 14.59 -0.58 -12.40
C VAL A 225 13.25 -0.12 -11.83
N THR A 226 12.51 -1.03 -11.18
CA THR A 226 11.25 -0.68 -10.53
C THR A 226 11.46 0.33 -9.42
N GLY A 227 12.45 0.12 -8.55
CA GLY A 227 12.80 1.04 -7.47
C GLY A 227 13.19 2.43 -7.97
N LEU A 228 13.92 2.54 -9.08
CA LEU A 228 14.23 3.83 -9.70
C LEU A 228 13.01 4.50 -10.32
N LEU A 229 12.17 3.74 -11.03
CA LEU A 229 10.97 4.28 -11.66
C LEU A 229 9.93 4.76 -10.66
N THR A 230 9.79 4.14 -9.49
CA THR A 230 8.88 4.62 -8.43
C THR A 230 9.27 5.98 -7.85
N ASN A 231 10.49 6.46 -8.09
CA ASN A 231 10.87 7.83 -7.74
C ASN A 231 10.39 8.87 -8.77
N LEU A 232 10.10 8.44 -9.99
CA LEU A 232 9.62 9.30 -11.08
C LEU A 232 8.11 9.17 -11.27
N LEU A 233 7.59 7.98 -11.08
CA LEU A 233 6.17 7.64 -11.24
C LEU A 233 5.56 7.29 -9.87
N SER A 234 4.22 7.31 -9.78
CA SER A 234 3.57 6.73 -8.61
C SER A 234 3.76 5.22 -8.56
N ASN A 235 3.83 4.63 -7.36
CA ASN A 235 3.97 3.17 -7.19
C ASN A 235 2.90 2.39 -7.97
N ALA A 236 1.66 2.87 -7.99
CA ALA A 236 0.57 2.23 -8.74
C ALA A 236 0.79 2.31 -10.26
N ALA A 237 1.27 3.44 -10.78
CA ALA A 237 1.60 3.57 -12.20
C ALA A 237 2.79 2.68 -12.58
N THR A 238 3.78 2.54 -11.72
CA THR A 238 4.92 1.66 -11.95
C THR A 238 4.48 0.20 -12.04
N VAL A 239 3.66 -0.28 -11.11
CA VAL A 239 3.09 -1.64 -11.15
C VAL A 239 2.21 -1.83 -12.39
N ALA A 240 1.43 -0.81 -12.75
CA ALA A 240 0.56 -0.89 -13.92
C ALA A 240 1.34 -1.09 -15.22
N VAL A 241 2.50 -0.43 -15.37
CA VAL A 241 3.32 -0.49 -16.59
C VAL A 241 4.28 -1.68 -16.55
N LEU A 242 5.02 -1.85 -15.47
CA LEU A 242 6.06 -2.89 -15.39
C LEU A 242 5.52 -4.26 -14.96
N GLY A 243 4.40 -4.32 -14.25
CA GLY A 243 3.84 -5.57 -13.75
C GLY A 243 3.70 -6.64 -14.84
N PRO A 244 2.99 -6.37 -15.97
CA PRO A 244 2.84 -7.32 -17.05
C PRO A 244 4.18 -7.77 -17.65
N ILE A 245 5.14 -6.84 -17.79
CA ILE A 245 6.46 -7.14 -18.38
C ILE A 245 7.25 -8.07 -17.46
N ILE A 246 7.29 -7.76 -16.15
CA ILE A 246 8.06 -8.54 -15.19
C ILE A 246 7.45 -9.92 -14.99
N LEU A 247 6.12 -10.02 -14.97
CA LEU A 247 5.43 -11.31 -14.88
C LEU A 247 5.69 -12.18 -16.10
N ASP A 248 5.74 -11.58 -17.29
CA ASP A 248 6.08 -12.33 -18.52
C ASP A 248 7.55 -12.75 -18.54
N MET A 249 8.46 -11.93 -18.02
CA MET A 249 9.85 -12.34 -17.77
C MET A 249 9.94 -13.56 -16.84
N GLY A 250 9.04 -13.68 -15.85
CA GLY A 250 8.92 -14.84 -14.94
C GLY A 250 8.36 -16.07 -15.62
N GLY A 251 7.36 -15.94 -16.47
CA GLY A 251 6.56 -17.04 -17.03
C GLY A 251 7.32 -18.10 -17.84
N LYS A 252 8.55 -17.83 -18.26
CA LYS A 252 9.39 -18.82 -18.96
C LYS A 252 10.06 -19.86 -18.04
N ILE A 253 9.97 -19.73 -16.71
CA ILE A 253 10.62 -20.62 -15.72
C ILE A 253 9.69 -20.90 -14.53
N VAL A 254 8.37 -20.92 -14.71
CA VAL A 254 7.44 -21.26 -13.63
C VAL A 254 7.44 -22.77 -13.41
N GLU A 255 8.47 -23.28 -12.76
CA GLU A 255 8.44 -24.58 -12.06
C GLU A 255 8.72 -24.45 -10.56
N THR A 256 8.96 -23.25 -10.02
CA THR A 256 9.36 -23.10 -8.62
C THR A 256 8.59 -21.96 -7.93
N GLN A 257 8.13 -22.20 -6.70
CA GLN A 257 7.49 -21.21 -5.80
C GLN A 257 8.28 -19.92 -5.57
N THR A 258 9.55 -19.89 -5.94
CA THR A 258 10.46 -18.74 -5.85
C THR A 258 10.06 -17.56 -6.75
N ASP A 259 9.34 -17.80 -7.84
CA ASP A 259 8.98 -16.75 -8.79
C ASP A 259 7.79 -15.91 -8.32
N ILE A 260 6.95 -16.47 -7.45
CA ILE A 260 5.90 -15.71 -6.76
C ILE A 260 6.53 -14.65 -5.84
N VAL A 261 7.67 -14.96 -5.22
CA VAL A 261 8.39 -14.00 -4.36
C VAL A 261 8.89 -12.80 -5.14
N ALA A 262 9.36 -12.98 -6.39
CA ALA A 262 9.78 -11.88 -7.24
C ALA A 262 8.63 -10.90 -7.55
N ALA A 263 7.40 -11.41 -7.72
CA ALA A 263 6.22 -10.59 -7.95
C ALA A 263 5.83 -9.73 -6.72
N PHE A 264 6.26 -10.11 -5.51
CA PHE A 264 6.03 -9.33 -4.29
C PHE A 264 7.05 -8.21 -4.06
N VAL A 265 8.17 -8.24 -4.77
CA VAL A 265 9.25 -7.24 -4.60
C VAL A 265 8.95 -5.96 -5.39
N ILE A 266 8.04 -6.01 -6.36
CA ILE A 266 7.57 -4.87 -7.16
C ILE A 266 6.53 -4.06 -6.38
#